data_2861b4eb57dce522b8c7bc17629ab682
#
_entry.id   2861b4eb57dce522b8c7bc17629ab682
#
_cell.length_a   1.000
_cell.length_b   1.000
_cell.length_c   1.000
_cell.angle_alpha   90.00
_cell.angle_beta   90.00
_cell.angle_gamma   90.00
#
_symmetry.space_group_name_H-M   'P 1'
#
loop_
_entity.id
_entity.type
_entity.pdbx_description
1 polymer ?
#
loop_
_entity_poly.entity_id
_entity_poly.type
_entity_poly.pdbx_seq_one_letter_code
_entity_poly.pdbx_strand_id
1 'polypeptide(L)'
;MISIVDDDHFVRDAVGDLVQSLGYEVATFESAEHFLRSRRLAETACLITDVQMPGLSGLDLQSRIAADGHRIPVIFLTAFPEERCRMRAMRAGAVGFLSKPFDEESLISCLKTALGRHEVVATA
;
A
#
# COMPACT_ATOMS: atom_id res chain seq x y z
N MET A 1 -8.16 7.90 -3.99
CA MET A 1 -7.69 6.83 -4.90
C MET A 1 -6.72 5.91 -4.16
N ILE A 2 -6.78 4.62 -4.46
CA ILE A 2 -5.90 3.60 -3.89
C ILE A 2 -4.86 3.22 -4.93
N SER A 3 -3.58 3.32 -4.59
CA SER A 3 -2.48 2.91 -5.46
C SER A 3 -1.96 1.54 -5.04
N ILE A 4 -1.71 0.68 -6.01
CA ILE A 4 -1.24 -0.68 -5.79
C ILE A 4 0.08 -0.85 -6.54
N VAL A 5 1.13 -1.23 -5.80
CA VAL A 5 2.47 -1.46 -6.35
C VAL A 5 2.87 -2.90 -6.10
N ASP A 6 3.05 -3.66 -7.17
CA ASP A 6 3.47 -5.07 -7.09
C ASP A 6 4.01 -5.47 -8.46
N ASP A 7 5.12 -6.20 -8.49
CA ASP A 7 5.69 -6.67 -9.75
C ASP A 7 4.93 -7.88 -10.34
N ASP A 8 4.07 -8.51 -9.56
CA ASP A 8 3.22 -9.62 -10.00
C ASP A 8 1.87 -9.08 -10.48
N HIS A 9 1.59 -9.17 -11.78
CA HIS A 9 0.35 -8.64 -12.35
C HIS A 9 -0.89 -9.39 -11.86
N PHE A 10 -0.78 -10.67 -11.51
CA PHE A 10 -1.92 -11.42 -10.96
C PHE A 10 -2.35 -10.85 -9.62
N VAL A 11 -1.38 -10.47 -8.79
CA VAL A 11 -1.68 -9.83 -7.49
C VAL A 11 -2.27 -8.44 -7.72
N ARG A 12 -1.68 -7.64 -8.62
CA ARG A 12 -2.23 -6.32 -8.95
C ARG A 12 -3.69 -6.40 -9.38
N ASP A 13 -4.00 -7.36 -10.26
CA ASP A 13 -5.37 -7.53 -10.77
C ASP A 13 -6.32 -7.96 -9.65
N ALA A 14 -5.92 -8.95 -8.85
CA ALA A 14 -6.77 -9.46 -7.77
C ALA A 14 -7.06 -8.39 -6.72
N VAL A 15 -6.03 -7.68 -6.28
CA VAL A 15 -6.19 -6.61 -5.30
C VAL A 15 -6.99 -5.45 -5.90
N GLY A 16 -6.67 -5.08 -7.13
CA GLY A 16 -7.38 -4.01 -7.84
C GLY A 16 -8.87 -4.30 -7.99
N ASP A 17 -9.22 -5.52 -8.37
CA ASP A 17 -10.61 -5.92 -8.52
C ASP A 17 -11.36 -5.84 -7.19
N LEU A 18 -10.74 -6.32 -6.12
CA LEU A 18 -11.34 -6.24 -4.79
C LEU A 18 -11.59 -4.79 -4.38
N VAL A 19 -10.57 -3.95 -4.51
CA VAL A 19 -10.65 -2.54 -4.10
C VAL A 19 -11.69 -1.79 -4.94
N GLN A 20 -11.73 -2.04 -6.24
CA GLN A 20 -12.75 -1.44 -7.11
C GLN A 20 -14.17 -1.89 -6.73
N SER A 21 -14.32 -3.16 -6.34
CA SER A 21 -15.62 -3.67 -5.90
C SER A 21 -16.15 -2.97 -4.65
N LEU A 22 -15.25 -2.36 -3.88
CA LEU A 22 -15.60 -1.58 -2.69
C LEU A 22 -15.95 -0.12 -3.02
N GLY A 23 -15.85 0.27 -4.29
CA GLY A 23 -16.21 1.61 -4.75
C GLY A 23 -15.05 2.60 -4.86
N TYR A 24 -13.81 2.16 -4.70
CA TYR A 24 -12.65 3.05 -4.78
C TYR A 24 -12.04 3.07 -6.17
N GLU A 25 -11.49 4.22 -6.55
CA GLU A 25 -10.64 4.33 -7.73
C GLU A 25 -9.29 3.66 -7.43
N VAL A 26 -8.74 2.97 -8.43
CA VAL A 26 -7.50 2.22 -8.32
C VAL A 26 -6.52 2.64 -9.41
N ALA A 27 -5.26 2.79 -9.03
CA ALA A 27 -4.15 2.89 -9.98
C ALA A 27 -3.15 1.79 -9.63
N THR A 28 -2.61 1.13 -10.64
CA THR A 28 -1.66 0.02 -10.44
C THR A 28 -0.31 0.35 -11.07
N PHE A 29 0.75 -0.13 -10.43
CA PHE A 29 2.13 0.12 -10.84
C PHE A 29 2.93 -1.15 -10.66
N GLU A 30 3.81 -1.44 -11.62
CA GLU A 30 4.63 -2.66 -11.58
C GLU A 30 5.91 -2.51 -10.75
N SER A 31 6.27 -1.28 -10.37
CA SER A 31 7.47 -1.01 -9.57
C SER A 31 7.30 0.23 -8.70
N ALA A 32 8.11 0.33 -7.67
CA ALA A 32 8.17 1.51 -6.81
C ALA A 32 8.60 2.75 -7.60
N GLU A 33 9.59 2.56 -8.50
CA GLU A 33 10.10 3.66 -9.35
C GLU A 33 8.99 4.22 -10.25
N HIS A 34 8.18 3.33 -10.83
CA HIS A 34 7.06 3.74 -11.69
C HIS A 34 6.05 4.58 -10.89
N PHE A 35 5.73 4.14 -9.68
CA PHE A 35 4.82 4.88 -8.79
C PHE A 35 5.39 6.25 -8.44
N LEU A 36 6.68 6.32 -8.06
CA LEU A 36 7.32 7.57 -7.65
C LEU A 36 7.36 8.60 -8.78
N ARG A 37 7.47 8.16 -10.03
CA ARG A 37 7.45 9.05 -11.20
C ARG A 37 6.05 9.46 -11.62
N SER A 38 5.03 8.82 -11.06
CA SER A 38 3.65 9.05 -11.46
C SER A 38 3.06 10.29 -10.78
N ARG A 39 2.19 11.00 -11.49
CA ARG A 39 1.39 12.07 -10.91
C ARG A 39 0.35 11.55 -9.92
N ARG A 40 0.07 10.25 -9.98
CA ARG A 40 -0.90 9.59 -9.10
C ARG A 40 -0.46 9.55 -7.64
N LEU A 41 0.84 9.73 -7.39
CA LEU A 41 1.35 9.77 -6.02
C LEU A 41 0.64 10.83 -5.17
N ALA A 42 0.48 12.03 -5.72
CA ALA A 42 -0.20 13.13 -5.00
C ALA A 42 -1.69 12.88 -4.78
N GLU A 43 -2.31 12.01 -5.58
CA GLU A 43 -3.73 11.67 -5.49
C GLU A 43 -3.99 10.44 -4.63
N THR A 44 -2.94 9.79 -4.12
CA THR A 44 -3.05 8.51 -3.43
C THR A 44 -3.49 8.71 -1.98
N ALA A 45 -4.64 8.14 -1.63
CA ALA A 45 -5.17 8.16 -0.27
C ALA A 45 -4.65 6.99 0.57
N CYS A 46 -4.26 5.89 -0.09
CA CYS A 46 -3.68 4.71 0.55
C CYS A 46 -2.85 3.97 -0.47
N LEU A 47 -1.71 3.45 -0.04
CA LEU A 47 -0.79 2.66 -0.87
C LEU A 47 -0.79 1.23 -0.38
N ILE A 48 -1.02 0.28 -1.30
CA ILE A 48 -0.85 -1.15 -1.05
C ILE A 48 0.37 -1.58 -1.85
N THR A 49 1.40 -2.11 -1.19
CA THR A 49 2.65 -2.46 -1.86
C THR A 49 3.22 -3.78 -1.37
N ASP A 50 3.87 -4.51 -2.28
CA ASP A 50 4.71 -5.63 -1.91
C ASP A 50 5.99 -5.11 -1.24
N VAL A 51 6.62 -5.97 -0.44
CA VAL A 51 7.92 -5.69 0.18
C VAL A 51 9.04 -5.94 -0.82
N GLN A 52 9.05 -7.12 -1.43
CA GLN A 52 10.14 -7.55 -2.31
C GLN A 52 9.79 -7.34 -3.77
N MET A 53 10.50 -6.42 -4.40
CA MET A 53 10.37 -6.10 -5.82
C MET A 53 11.74 -5.80 -6.39
N PRO A 54 11.97 -6.05 -7.70
CA PRO A 54 13.20 -5.60 -8.34
C PRO A 54 13.36 -4.08 -8.21
N GLY A 55 14.58 -3.63 -7.95
CA GLY A 55 14.86 -2.22 -7.71
C GLY A 55 14.51 -1.82 -6.27
N LEU A 56 13.79 -0.73 -6.09
CA LEU A 56 13.38 -0.31 -4.75
C LEU A 56 12.39 -1.28 -4.15
N SER A 57 12.60 -1.66 -2.89
CA SER A 57 11.64 -2.47 -2.14
C SER A 57 10.45 -1.62 -1.69
N GLY A 58 9.39 -2.29 -1.24
CA GLY A 58 8.25 -1.58 -0.65
C GLY A 58 8.62 -0.83 0.62
N LEU A 59 9.58 -1.34 1.38
CA LEU A 59 10.08 -0.65 2.58
C LEU A 59 10.85 0.62 2.21
N ASP A 60 11.66 0.56 1.16
CA ASP A 60 12.37 1.73 0.64
C ASP A 60 11.38 2.76 0.11
N LEU A 61 10.33 2.30 -0.57
CA LEU A 61 9.27 3.17 -1.06
C LEU A 61 8.57 3.89 0.10
N GLN A 62 8.23 3.18 1.16
CA GLN A 62 7.63 3.77 2.36
C GLN A 62 8.53 4.88 2.94
N SER A 63 9.82 4.59 3.06
CA SER A 63 10.79 5.56 3.58
C SER A 63 10.89 6.78 2.67
N ARG A 64 10.88 6.56 1.36
CA ARG A 64 11.03 7.63 0.36
C ARG A 64 9.84 8.58 0.37
N ILE A 65 8.62 8.07 0.39
CA ILE A 65 7.43 8.92 0.40
C ILE A 65 7.32 9.70 1.71
N ALA A 66 7.72 9.12 2.83
CA ALA A 66 7.76 9.81 4.12
C ALA A 66 8.81 10.92 4.13
N ALA A 67 10.00 10.64 3.59
CA ALA A 67 11.09 11.62 3.50
C ALA A 67 10.70 12.81 2.61
N ASP A 68 9.90 12.57 1.58
CA ASP A 68 9.40 13.60 0.68
C ASP A 68 8.19 14.37 1.25
N GLY A 69 7.80 14.09 2.48
CA GLY A 69 6.74 14.82 3.18
C GLY A 69 5.33 14.34 2.90
N HIS A 70 5.17 13.22 2.20
CA HIS A 70 3.85 12.64 1.94
C HIS A 70 3.37 11.80 3.11
N ARG A 71 2.13 11.99 3.51
CA ARG A 71 1.51 11.23 4.61
C ARG A 71 0.51 10.24 4.05
N ILE A 72 1.02 9.24 3.36
CA ILE A 72 0.20 8.22 2.72
C ILE A 72 0.19 6.98 3.60
N PRO A 73 -0.97 6.52 4.09
CA PRO A 73 -1.06 5.25 4.79
C PRO A 73 -0.62 4.10 3.89
N VAL A 74 0.20 3.19 4.42
CA VAL A 74 0.78 2.09 3.64
C VAL A 74 0.32 0.76 4.22
N ILE A 75 -0.14 -0.13 3.36
CA ILE A 75 -0.46 -1.51 3.66
C ILE A 75 0.49 -2.39 2.86
N PHE A 76 1.21 -3.28 3.54
CA PHE A 76 2.12 -4.22 2.89
C PHE A 76 1.43 -5.55 2.66
N LEU A 77 1.73 -6.15 1.50
CA LEU A 77 1.21 -7.45 1.11
C LEU A 77 2.36 -8.24 0.50
N THR A 78 2.86 -9.26 1.21
CA THR A 78 4.08 -9.97 0.81
C THR A 78 3.96 -11.49 0.86
N ALA A 79 4.62 -12.17 -0.09
CA ALA A 79 4.73 -13.63 -0.10
C ALA A 79 5.73 -14.15 0.94
N PHE A 80 6.63 -13.28 1.42
CA PHE A 80 7.69 -13.66 2.35
C PHE A 80 7.65 -12.77 3.59
N PRO A 81 6.71 -13.03 4.52
CA PRO A 81 6.51 -12.17 5.70
C PRO A 81 7.58 -12.41 6.76
N GLU A 82 8.71 -11.75 6.60
CA GLU A 82 9.80 -11.79 7.58
C GLU A 82 9.49 -10.83 8.72
N GLU A 83 9.72 -11.27 9.96
CA GLU A 83 9.45 -10.46 11.15
C GLU A 83 10.24 -9.15 11.15
N ARG A 84 11.49 -9.16 10.68
CA ARG A 84 12.32 -7.97 10.57
C ARG A 84 11.68 -6.91 9.68
N CYS A 85 11.15 -7.35 8.53
CA CYS A 85 10.47 -6.45 7.60
C CYS A 85 9.18 -5.90 8.20
N ARG A 86 8.41 -6.76 8.86
CA ARG A 86 7.18 -6.34 9.54
C ARG A 86 7.47 -5.28 10.60
N MET A 87 8.48 -5.51 11.43
CA MET A 87 8.86 -4.56 12.48
C MET A 87 9.27 -3.21 11.90
N ARG A 88 10.08 -3.22 10.85
CA ARG A 88 10.50 -1.98 10.19
C ARG A 88 9.28 -1.23 9.61
N ALA A 89 8.40 -1.95 8.93
CA ALA A 89 7.19 -1.38 8.33
C ALA A 89 6.29 -0.74 9.39
N MET A 90 6.03 -1.47 10.47
CA MET A 90 5.13 -1.00 11.52
C MET A 90 5.72 0.17 12.31
N ARG A 91 7.02 0.17 12.55
CA ARG A 91 7.71 1.31 13.19
C ARG A 91 7.63 2.57 12.35
N ALA A 92 7.62 2.41 11.03
CA ALA A 92 7.49 3.54 10.11
C ALA A 92 6.03 3.95 9.90
N GLY A 93 5.09 3.33 10.60
CA GLY A 93 3.68 3.74 10.61
C GLY A 93 2.77 2.98 9.65
N ALA A 94 3.20 1.82 9.14
CA ALA A 94 2.34 1.01 8.27
C ALA A 94 1.02 0.67 8.97
N VAL A 95 -0.05 0.67 8.21
CA VAL A 95 -1.39 0.32 8.71
C VAL A 95 -1.53 -1.18 8.86
N GLY A 96 -0.92 -1.94 7.97
CA GLY A 96 -0.98 -3.39 8.00
C GLY A 96 0.20 -4.04 7.28
N PHE A 97 0.43 -5.30 7.62
CA PHE A 97 1.47 -6.12 7.02
C PHE A 97 0.90 -7.52 6.85
N LEU A 98 0.44 -7.84 5.64
CA LEU A 98 -0.33 -9.04 5.34
C LEU A 98 0.48 -10.00 4.49
N SER A 99 0.18 -11.30 4.64
CA SER A 99 0.80 -12.37 3.86
C SER A 99 0.02 -12.64 2.58
N LYS A 100 0.70 -13.06 1.53
CA LYS A 100 0.07 -13.63 0.33
C LYS A 100 -0.05 -15.15 0.49
N PRO A 101 -1.12 -15.78 0.02
CA PRO A 101 -2.32 -15.17 -0.54
C PRO A 101 -3.07 -14.36 0.53
N PHE A 102 -3.59 -13.20 0.11
CA PHE A 102 -4.22 -12.31 1.09
C PHE A 102 -5.62 -12.77 1.48
N ASP A 103 -5.96 -12.49 2.73
CA ASP A 103 -7.31 -12.65 3.25
C ASP A 103 -8.08 -11.35 2.95
N GLU A 104 -9.19 -11.47 2.21
CA GLU A 104 -9.97 -10.31 1.78
C GLU A 104 -10.45 -9.47 2.96
N GLU A 105 -10.95 -10.12 4.02
CA GLU A 105 -11.45 -9.40 5.20
C GLU A 105 -10.34 -8.62 5.90
N SER A 106 -9.14 -9.20 5.99
CA SER A 106 -8.00 -8.51 6.58
C SER A 106 -7.60 -7.29 5.77
N LEU A 107 -7.59 -7.40 4.45
CA LEU A 107 -7.25 -6.28 3.57
C LEU A 107 -8.31 -5.19 3.65
N ILE A 108 -9.58 -5.56 3.63
CA ILE A 108 -10.69 -4.62 3.78
C ILE A 108 -10.60 -3.87 5.12
N SER A 109 -10.30 -4.58 6.19
CA SER A 109 -10.12 -3.98 7.52
C SER A 109 -8.98 -2.96 7.53
N CYS A 110 -7.85 -3.31 6.92
CA CYS A 110 -6.71 -2.39 6.80
C CYS A 110 -7.08 -1.14 5.99
N LEU A 111 -7.80 -1.32 4.88
CA LEU A 111 -8.25 -0.19 4.07
C LEU A 111 -9.16 0.74 4.85
N LYS A 112 -10.11 0.20 5.59
CA LYS A 112 -11.01 1.01 6.42
C LYS A 112 -10.23 1.78 7.47
N THR A 113 -9.24 1.16 8.10
CA THR A 113 -8.39 1.82 9.09
C THR A 113 -7.58 2.94 8.44
N ALA A 114 -6.98 2.68 7.29
CA ALA A 114 -6.18 3.65 6.55
C ALA A 114 -7.01 4.88 6.16
N LEU A 115 -8.17 4.64 5.58
CA LEU A 115 -9.05 5.72 5.10
C LEU A 115 -9.78 6.41 6.25
N GLY A 116 -10.09 5.67 7.32
CA GLY A 116 -10.71 6.22 8.51
C GLY A 116 -9.83 7.23 9.25
N ARG A 117 -8.51 7.09 9.17
CA ARG A 117 -7.58 8.07 9.73
C ARG A 117 -7.76 9.44 9.10
N HIS A 118 -8.02 9.48 7.78
CA HIS A 118 -8.35 10.72 7.07
C HIS A 118 -9.69 11.29 7.53
N GLU A 119 -10.69 10.44 7.65
CA GLU A 119 -12.03 10.85 8.07
C GLU A 119 -12.04 11.41 9.48
N VAL A 120 -11.30 10.78 10.41
CA VAL A 120 -11.19 11.24 11.79
C VAL A 120 -10.57 12.64 11.84
N VAL A 121 -9.53 12.88 11.05
CA VAL A 121 -8.89 14.20 10.98
C VAL A 121 -9.86 15.23 10.38
N ALA A 122 -10.64 14.86 9.38
CA ALA A 122 -11.57 15.75 8.71
C ALA A 122 -12.76 16.11 9.60
N THR A 123 -13.17 15.21 10.50
CA THR A 123 -14.32 15.44 11.38
C THR A 123 -13.96 16.09 12.71
N ALA A 124 -12.69 16.11 13.03
CA ALA A 124 -12.21 16.74 14.24
C ALA A 124 -12.10 18.24 14.06
#